data_f099756516165522ca41ab4f7563e13c
#
_entry.id   f099756516165522ca41ab4f7563e13c
#
_cell.length_a   1.000
_cell.length_b   1.000
_cell.length_c   1.000
_cell.angle_alpha   90.00
_cell.angle_beta   90.00
_cell.angle_gamma   90.00
#
_symmetry.space_group_name_H-M   'P 1'
#
loop_
_entity.id
_entity.type
_entity.pdbx_description
1 polymer ?
#
loop_
_entity_poly.entity_id
_entity_poly.type
_entity_poly.pdbx_seq_one_letter_code
_entity_poly.pdbx_strand_id
1 'polypeptide(L)'
;MKKEKISELTTNRLSVYLRCVNELAAAGIKTVSSQELAEQFNLNSAQIRKDLGYFGEFGVRGTGYFIDDLRNHLTKILGLDQPHRVGIVGAGRLGRALANYNGLEKSSFTVVALFDNDTSKIGERTRSGIEVFDVKRIANVVRDAQIDVAVIAVPARAAQRVLNQVMTAGVKAILNFAPAPLKARLGVKVKTVDLTTSLESLSYFLAQPNAARVTNGATTKVADEGTQARRTHEL
;
A
#
# COMPACT_ATOMS: atom_id res chain seq x y z
N MET A 1 -20.54 -15.99 16.00
CA MET A 1 -20.46 -15.05 14.87
C MET A 1 -19.39 -15.55 13.91
N LYS A 2 -19.73 -15.88 12.65
CA LYS A 2 -18.71 -16.10 11.60
C LYS A 2 -17.99 -14.78 11.38
N LYS A 3 -16.69 -14.68 11.68
CA LYS A 3 -15.86 -13.56 11.22
C LYS A 3 -15.90 -13.60 9.70
N GLU A 4 -16.65 -12.69 9.07
CA GLU A 4 -16.56 -12.49 7.63
C GLU A 4 -15.10 -12.25 7.27
N LYS A 5 -14.63 -12.97 6.27
CA LYS A 5 -13.23 -12.88 5.83
C LYS A 5 -13.05 -11.50 5.18
N ILE A 6 -12.44 -10.58 5.93
CA ILE A 6 -12.18 -9.22 5.44
C ILE A 6 -11.38 -9.31 4.14
N SER A 7 -11.87 -8.61 3.11
CA SER A 7 -11.26 -8.66 1.79
C SER A 7 -9.94 -7.86 1.76
N GLU A 8 -9.03 -8.25 0.88
CA GLU A 8 -7.79 -7.48 0.65
C GLU A 8 -8.08 -6.06 0.16
N LEU A 9 -9.15 -5.88 -0.61
CA LEU A 9 -9.60 -4.56 -1.05
C LEU A 9 -9.98 -3.67 0.15
N THR A 10 -10.65 -4.24 1.16
CA THR A 10 -10.99 -3.52 2.39
C THR A 10 -9.74 -3.09 3.14
N THR A 11 -8.78 -4.00 3.37
CA THR A 11 -7.53 -3.65 4.07
C THR A 11 -6.70 -2.61 3.32
N ASN A 12 -6.67 -2.66 1.98
CA ASN A 12 -6.02 -1.62 1.17
C ASN A 12 -6.68 -0.25 1.37
N ARG A 13 -8.03 -0.18 1.40
CA ARG A 13 -8.74 1.08 1.66
C ARG A 13 -8.50 1.61 3.07
N LEU A 14 -8.43 0.74 4.10
CA LEU A 14 -8.08 1.19 5.45
C LEU A 14 -6.71 1.87 5.49
N SER A 15 -5.73 1.38 4.73
CA SER A 15 -4.42 2.03 4.62
C SER A 15 -4.51 3.41 3.94
N VAL A 16 -5.42 3.57 2.97
CA VAL A 16 -5.71 4.89 2.37
C VAL A 16 -6.36 5.80 3.41
N TYR A 17 -7.39 5.32 4.13
CA TYR A 17 -8.06 6.12 5.17
C TYR A 17 -7.08 6.57 6.26
N LEU A 18 -6.16 5.71 6.69
CA LEU A 18 -5.13 6.10 7.66
C LEU A 18 -4.24 7.24 7.15
N ARG A 19 -3.86 7.24 5.87
CA ARG A 19 -3.10 8.35 5.27
C ARG A 19 -3.90 9.65 5.29
N CYS A 20 -5.16 9.60 4.86
CA CYS A 20 -6.04 10.77 4.88
C CYS A 20 -6.19 11.33 6.31
N VAL A 21 -6.42 10.45 7.29
CA VAL A 21 -6.55 10.83 8.69
C VAL A 21 -5.25 11.43 9.25
N ASN A 22 -4.08 10.92 8.84
CA ASN A 22 -2.79 11.49 9.22
C ASN A 22 -2.58 12.90 8.64
N GLU A 23 -3.02 13.15 7.41
CA GLU A 23 -2.98 14.49 6.77
C GLU A 23 -3.89 15.47 7.52
N LEU A 24 -5.11 15.05 7.87
CA LEU A 24 -6.04 15.87 8.67
C LEU A 24 -5.49 16.17 10.06
N ALA A 25 -4.88 15.18 10.71
CA ALA A 25 -4.22 15.35 12.01
C ALA A 25 -3.08 16.38 11.94
N ALA A 26 -2.24 16.30 10.88
CA ALA A 26 -1.15 17.26 10.64
C ALA A 26 -1.67 18.68 10.37
N ALA A 27 -2.87 18.81 9.77
CA ALA A 27 -3.55 20.09 9.56
C ALA A 27 -4.29 20.60 10.82
N GLY A 28 -4.23 19.88 11.95
CA GLY A 28 -4.86 20.27 13.22
C GLY A 28 -6.38 20.03 13.28
N ILE A 29 -6.96 19.35 12.31
CA ILE A 29 -8.38 19.00 12.31
C ILE A 29 -8.67 18.01 13.44
N LYS A 30 -9.74 18.21 14.17
CA LYS A 30 -10.10 17.39 15.34
C LYS A 30 -11.19 16.36 15.04
N THR A 31 -12.14 16.72 14.18
CA THR A 31 -13.26 15.86 13.81
C THR A 31 -13.46 15.90 12.30
N VAL A 32 -13.95 14.81 11.72
CA VAL A 32 -14.30 14.72 10.31
C VAL A 32 -15.49 13.78 10.13
N SER A 33 -16.47 14.16 9.31
CA SER A 33 -17.52 13.27 8.88
C SER A 33 -17.04 12.34 7.74
N SER A 34 -17.74 11.23 7.51
CA SER A 34 -17.46 10.39 6.35
C SER A 34 -17.69 11.11 5.02
N GLN A 35 -18.53 12.13 5.02
CA GLN A 35 -18.81 12.94 3.84
C GLN A 35 -17.64 13.88 3.54
N GLU A 36 -17.17 14.66 4.51
CA GLU A 36 -16.02 15.55 4.38
C GLU A 36 -14.74 14.77 4.00
N LEU A 37 -14.52 13.60 4.64
CA LEU A 37 -13.40 12.73 4.29
C LEU A 37 -13.48 12.24 2.84
N ALA A 38 -14.69 11.91 2.37
CA ALA A 38 -14.89 11.48 1.00
C ALA A 38 -14.67 12.61 -0.01
N GLU A 39 -15.18 13.80 0.26
CA GLU A 39 -15.03 14.98 -0.60
C GLU A 39 -13.58 15.43 -0.70
N GLN A 40 -12.88 15.55 0.44
CA GLN A 40 -11.50 16.04 0.47
C GLN A 40 -10.51 15.10 -0.24
N PHE A 41 -10.74 13.78 -0.17
CA PHE A 41 -9.81 12.78 -0.70
C PHE A 41 -10.36 11.98 -1.89
N ASN A 42 -11.45 12.45 -2.50
CA ASN A 42 -12.12 11.80 -3.63
C ASN A 42 -12.42 10.31 -3.37
N LEU A 43 -13.04 10.05 -2.22
CA LEU A 43 -13.45 8.72 -1.76
C LEU A 43 -14.99 8.57 -1.79
N ASN A 44 -15.50 7.40 -1.42
CA ASN A 44 -16.93 7.15 -1.29
C ASN A 44 -17.35 7.07 0.19
N SER A 45 -18.20 7.97 0.64
CA SER A 45 -18.62 8.07 2.05
C SER A 45 -19.39 6.84 2.55
N ALA A 46 -20.21 6.22 1.69
CA ALA A 46 -20.93 4.99 2.04
C ALA A 46 -19.96 3.82 2.20
N GLN A 47 -18.92 3.75 1.34
CA GLN A 47 -17.89 2.72 1.43
C GLN A 47 -17.02 2.89 2.70
N ILE A 48 -16.67 4.14 3.07
CA ILE A 48 -15.95 4.44 4.31
C ILE A 48 -16.75 3.90 5.52
N ARG A 49 -18.04 4.25 5.61
CA ARG A 49 -18.90 3.76 6.70
C ARG A 49 -19.01 2.25 6.74
N LYS A 50 -19.16 1.60 5.59
CA LYS A 50 -19.24 0.15 5.48
C LYS A 50 -17.94 -0.51 5.92
N ASP A 51 -16.80 -0.03 5.43
CA ASP A 51 -15.49 -0.60 5.75
C ASP A 51 -15.16 -0.46 7.25
N LEU A 52 -15.36 0.73 7.81
CA LEU A 52 -15.15 0.97 9.24
C LEU A 52 -16.11 0.13 10.11
N GLY A 53 -17.37 0.00 9.69
CA GLY A 53 -18.36 -0.79 10.39
C GLY A 53 -18.04 -2.27 10.55
N TYR A 54 -17.14 -2.86 9.72
CA TYR A 54 -16.62 -4.22 9.92
C TYR A 54 -15.78 -4.38 11.20
N PHE A 55 -15.21 -3.30 11.70
CA PHE A 55 -14.26 -3.30 12.81
C PHE A 55 -14.82 -2.69 14.09
N GLY A 56 -15.97 -2.02 14.01
CA GLY A 56 -16.65 -1.42 15.16
C GLY A 56 -17.32 -0.08 14.83
N GLU A 57 -17.89 0.53 15.85
CA GLU A 57 -18.50 1.86 15.76
C GLU A 57 -17.47 2.91 16.19
N PHE A 58 -16.90 3.63 15.24
CA PHE A 58 -15.84 4.64 15.48
C PHE A 58 -16.35 6.07 15.45
N GLY A 59 -17.57 6.27 14.94
CA GLY A 59 -18.16 7.59 14.76
C GLY A 59 -19.25 7.91 15.79
N VAL A 60 -19.39 9.20 16.10
CA VAL A 60 -20.49 9.73 16.91
C VAL A 60 -21.53 10.33 15.96
N ARG A 61 -22.80 9.96 16.14
CA ARG A 61 -23.90 10.46 15.31
C ARG A 61 -23.99 12.00 15.41
N GLY A 62 -23.97 12.66 14.26
CA GLY A 62 -23.98 14.12 14.16
C GLY A 62 -22.63 14.81 14.27
N THR A 63 -21.59 14.13 14.81
CA THR A 63 -20.23 14.69 14.97
C THR A 63 -19.25 14.09 13.95
N GLY A 64 -19.44 12.83 13.56
CA GLY A 64 -18.49 12.10 12.72
C GLY A 64 -17.42 11.37 13.55
N TYR A 65 -16.19 11.37 13.07
CA TYR A 65 -15.06 10.68 13.67
C TYR A 65 -14.12 11.67 14.37
N PHE A 66 -13.70 11.36 15.57
CA PHE A 66 -12.56 12.04 16.18
C PHE A 66 -11.27 11.55 15.52
N ILE A 67 -10.47 12.47 14.98
CA ILE A 67 -9.30 12.17 14.16
C ILE A 67 -8.28 11.30 14.92
N ASP A 68 -7.94 11.65 16.15
CA ASP A 68 -6.97 10.90 16.93
C ASP A 68 -7.46 9.49 17.28
N ASP A 69 -8.75 9.32 17.59
CA ASP A 69 -9.35 8.03 17.89
C ASP A 69 -9.37 7.15 16.64
N LEU A 70 -9.85 7.69 15.50
CA LEU A 70 -9.89 6.96 14.24
C LEU A 70 -8.48 6.54 13.79
N ARG A 71 -7.50 7.43 13.92
CA ARG A 71 -6.08 7.13 13.63
C ARG A 71 -5.58 5.96 14.47
N ASN A 72 -5.80 6.01 15.78
CA ASN A 72 -5.37 4.95 16.70
C ASN A 72 -6.04 3.60 16.38
N HIS A 73 -7.34 3.61 16.07
CA HIS A 73 -8.06 2.40 15.69
C HIS A 73 -7.54 1.81 14.37
N LEU A 74 -7.38 2.65 13.34
CA LEU A 74 -6.85 2.20 12.03
C LEU A 74 -5.43 1.66 12.17
N THR A 75 -4.57 2.29 12.96
CA THR A 75 -3.20 1.83 13.24
C THR A 75 -3.22 0.44 13.86
N LYS A 76 -4.06 0.20 14.87
CA LYS A 76 -4.21 -1.12 15.52
C LYS A 76 -4.81 -2.17 14.58
N ILE A 77 -5.86 -1.82 13.83
CA ILE A 77 -6.50 -2.75 12.87
C ILE A 77 -5.51 -3.22 11.82
N LEU A 78 -4.64 -2.32 11.34
CA LEU A 78 -3.61 -2.61 10.35
C LEU A 78 -2.35 -3.25 10.96
N GLY A 79 -2.27 -3.39 12.30
CA GLY A 79 -1.10 -3.93 13.00
C GLY A 79 0.12 -3.02 12.93
N LEU A 80 -0.05 -1.72 12.72
CA LEU A 80 1.02 -0.74 12.57
C LEU A 80 1.44 -0.11 13.91
N ASP A 81 0.84 -0.52 15.00
CA ASP A 81 1.21 -0.17 16.37
C ASP A 81 2.41 -0.99 16.89
N GLN A 82 2.85 -1.99 16.11
CA GLN A 82 4.04 -2.80 16.38
C GLN A 82 5.08 -2.62 15.27
N PRO A 83 6.38 -2.62 15.60
CA PRO A 83 7.43 -2.58 14.59
C PRO A 83 7.51 -3.92 13.84
N HIS A 84 7.68 -3.85 12.52
CA HIS A 84 7.86 -5.02 11.66
C HIS A 84 9.26 -5.01 11.04
N ARG A 85 9.95 -6.14 11.13
CA ARG A 85 11.30 -6.32 10.60
C ARG A 85 11.25 -6.96 9.22
N VAL A 86 11.86 -6.31 8.24
CA VAL A 86 11.79 -6.69 6.83
C VAL A 86 13.12 -7.26 6.35
N GLY A 87 13.07 -8.43 5.72
CA GLY A 87 14.19 -9.00 4.97
C GLY A 87 13.94 -8.93 3.47
N ILE A 88 14.91 -8.46 2.69
CA ILE A 88 14.79 -8.37 1.23
C ILE A 88 15.65 -9.44 0.58
N VAL A 89 15.06 -10.31 -0.24
CA VAL A 89 15.77 -11.33 -1.01
C VAL A 89 15.97 -10.83 -2.44
N GLY A 90 17.23 -10.64 -2.81
CA GLY A 90 17.70 -10.03 -4.04
C GLY A 90 18.35 -8.66 -3.78
N ALA A 91 19.67 -8.61 -3.65
CA ALA A 91 20.45 -7.38 -3.48
C ALA A 91 20.84 -6.74 -4.84
N GLY A 92 19.94 -6.82 -5.83
CA GLY A 92 20.04 -6.11 -7.09
C GLY A 92 19.62 -4.63 -6.98
N ARG A 93 19.47 -3.96 -8.13
CA ARG A 93 19.08 -2.53 -8.17
C ARG A 93 17.78 -2.27 -7.40
N LEU A 94 16.73 -3.07 -7.62
CA LEU A 94 15.45 -2.91 -6.95
C LEU A 94 15.56 -3.17 -5.45
N GLY A 95 16.17 -4.29 -5.03
CA GLY A 95 16.29 -4.63 -3.61
C GLY A 95 17.08 -3.58 -2.82
N ARG A 96 18.16 -3.05 -3.38
CA ARG A 96 18.95 -1.96 -2.77
C ARG A 96 18.16 -0.65 -2.74
N ALA A 97 17.38 -0.33 -3.78
CA ALA A 97 16.52 0.85 -3.80
C ALA A 97 15.45 0.78 -2.69
N LEU A 98 14.80 -0.38 -2.54
CA LEU A 98 13.81 -0.62 -1.48
C LEU A 98 14.44 -0.55 -0.08
N ALA A 99 15.65 -1.09 0.08
CA ALA A 99 16.37 -1.05 1.36
C ALA A 99 16.75 0.37 1.80
N ASN A 100 16.95 1.29 0.85
CA ASN A 100 17.27 2.69 1.12
C ASN A 100 16.04 3.62 1.00
N TYR A 101 14.83 3.07 0.92
CA TYR A 101 13.62 3.86 0.74
C TYR A 101 13.14 4.46 2.07
N ASN A 102 13.33 5.76 2.24
CA ASN A 102 12.97 6.50 3.46
C ASN A 102 11.47 6.45 3.81
N GLY A 103 10.60 6.06 2.86
CA GLY A 103 9.18 5.87 3.14
C GLY A 103 8.88 4.69 4.06
N LEU A 104 9.76 3.69 4.12
CA LEU A 104 9.65 2.58 5.07
C LEU A 104 10.07 3.02 6.47
N GLU A 105 11.11 3.86 6.61
CA GLU A 105 11.56 4.39 7.91
C GLU A 105 10.50 5.23 8.64
N LYS A 106 9.64 5.91 7.88
CA LYS A 106 8.50 6.69 8.42
C LYS A 106 7.28 5.84 8.75
N SER A 107 7.36 4.53 8.53
CA SER A 107 6.31 3.55 8.81
C SER A 107 6.77 2.58 9.90
N SER A 108 5.90 1.65 10.28
CA SER A 108 6.24 0.59 11.25
C SER A 108 7.13 -0.52 10.65
N PHE A 109 7.73 -0.30 9.47
CA PHE A 109 8.56 -1.31 8.78
C PHE A 109 10.02 -0.89 8.74
N THR A 110 10.92 -1.77 9.23
CA THR A 110 12.37 -1.53 9.21
C THR A 110 13.06 -2.64 8.43
N VAL A 111 13.81 -2.28 7.39
CA VAL A 111 14.64 -3.25 6.67
C VAL A 111 15.88 -3.57 7.50
N VAL A 112 16.06 -4.86 7.81
CA VAL A 112 17.14 -5.32 8.72
C VAL A 112 18.17 -6.23 8.04
N ALA A 113 17.85 -6.79 6.87
CA ALA A 113 18.74 -7.68 6.13
C ALA A 113 18.42 -7.65 4.63
N LEU A 114 19.46 -7.79 3.80
CA LEU A 114 19.37 -8.19 2.41
C LEU A 114 19.96 -9.59 2.24
N PHE A 115 19.51 -10.31 1.22
CA PHE A 115 20.02 -11.63 0.87
C PHE A 115 20.31 -11.69 -0.63
N ASP A 116 21.43 -12.28 -0.99
CA ASP A 116 21.76 -12.57 -2.40
C ASP A 116 22.50 -13.91 -2.50
N ASN A 117 22.58 -14.47 -3.70
CA ASN A 117 23.40 -15.64 -3.99
C ASN A 117 24.72 -15.28 -4.70
N ASP A 118 24.91 -14.02 -5.05
CA ASP A 118 26.10 -13.50 -5.68
C ASP A 118 27.17 -13.22 -4.62
N THR A 119 28.25 -14.00 -4.66
CA THR A 119 29.35 -13.91 -3.69
C THR A 119 30.03 -12.55 -3.70
N SER A 120 30.00 -11.82 -4.81
CA SER A 120 30.57 -10.48 -4.88
C SER A 120 29.81 -9.44 -4.05
N LYS A 121 28.55 -9.69 -3.72
CA LYS A 121 27.69 -8.78 -2.95
C LYS A 121 27.59 -9.16 -1.48
N ILE A 122 27.88 -10.43 -1.16
CA ILE A 122 27.78 -10.92 0.22
C ILE A 122 28.80 -10.21 1.11
N GLY A 123 28.36 -9.70 2.26
CA GLY A 123 29.16 -8.92 3.19
C GLY A 123 29.18 -7.42 2.89
N GLU A 124 28.70 -6.97 1.71
CA GLU A 124 28.53 -5.54 1.45
C GLU A 124 27.43 -4.94 2.35
N ARG A 125 27.51 -3.62 2.52
CA ARG A 125 26.47 -2.85 3.21
C ARG A 125 25.82 -1.86 2.27
N THR A 126 24.52 -1.64 2.46
CA THR A 126 23.80 -0.55 1.79
C THR A 126 24.22 0.81 2.35
N ARG A 127 23.74 1.89 1.72
CA ARG A 127 23.94 3.26 2.26
C ARG A 127 23.36 3.43 3.66
N SER A 128 22.24 2.72 3.96
CA SER A 128 21.61 2.68 5.29
C SER A 128 22.32 1.71 6.27
N GLY A 129 23.48 1.17 5.92
CA GLY A 129 24.26 0.26 6.77
C GLY A 129 23.76 -1.18 6.82
N ILE A 130 22.72 -1.56 6.04
CA ILE A 130 22.12 -2.89 6.06
C ILE A 130 23.04 -3.88 5.32
N GLU A 131 23.36 -4.99 5.98
CA GLU A 131 24.25 -6.02 5.46
C GLU A 131 23.58 -6.95 4.45
N VAL A 132 24.32 -7.39 3.43
CA VAL A 132 23.92 -8.41 2.47
C VAL A 132 24.43 -9.78 2.92
N PHE A 133 23.52 -10.69 3.23
CA PHE A 133 23.82 -12.06 3.66
C PHE A 133 23.72 -13.06 2.49
N ASP A 134 24.45 -14.16 2.58
CA ASP A 134 24.22 -15.30 1.70
C ASP A 134 22.79 -15.84 1.91
N VAL A 135 22.06 -16.03 0.82
CA VAL A 135 20.68 -16.59 0.83
C VAL A 135 20.63 -17.97 1.50
N LYS A 136 21.71 -18.73 1.54
CA LYS A 136 21.81 -20.01 2.27
C LYS A 136 21.63 -19.82 3.77
N ARG A 137 21.92 -18.64 4.32
CA ARG A 137 21.78 -18.32 5.75
C ARG A 137 20.40 -17.79 6.13
N ILE A 138 19.44 -17.75 5.18
CA ILE A 138 18.14 -17.09 5.37
C ILE A 138 17.42 -17.56 6.63
N ALA A 139 17.40 -18.88 6.92
CA ALA A 139 16.72 -19.43 8.09
C ALA A 139 17.32 -18.92 9.42
N ASN A 140 18.65 -18.81 9.51
CA ASN A 140 19.32 -18.32 10.70
C ASN A 140 19.08 -16.81 10.86
N VAL A 141 19.30 -16.03 9.80
CA VAL A 141 19.14 -14.57 9.86
C VAL A 141 17.68 -14.17 10.11
N VAL A 142 16.70 -14.88 9.52
CA VAL A 142 15.27 -14.66 9.80
C VAL A 142 14.97 -14.82 11.28
N ARG A 143 15.45 -15.90 11.90
CA ARG A 143 15.28 -16.17 13.33
C ARG A 143 15.99 -15.13 14.19
N ASP A 144 17.29 -14.90 13.96
CA ASP A 144 18.14 -14.09 14.80
C ASP A 144 17.77 -12.60 14.72
N ALA A 145 17.40 -12.12 13.51
CA ALA A 145 16.90 -10.77 13.27
C ALA A 145 15.38 -10.63 13.41
N GLN A 146 14.67 -11.68 13.80
CA GLN A 146 13.21 -11.68 13.98
C GLN A 146 12.46 -11.05 12.77
N ILE A 147 12.73 -11.55 11.57
CA ILE A 147 12.13 -11.02 10.34
C ILE A 147 10.68 -11.50 10.21
N ASP A 148 9.73 -10.55 10.19
CA ASP A 148 8.28 -10.79 10.07
C ASP A 148 7.82 -10.80 8.62
N VAL A 149 8.42 -9.93 7.79
CA VAL A 149 8.04 -9.71 6.41
C VAL A 149 9.22 -9.95 5.50
N ALA A 150 8.99 -10.67 4.41
CA ALA A 150 9.99 -10.82 3.36
C ALA A 150 9.57 -10.09 2.08
N VAL A 151 10.52 -9.43 1.44
CA VAL A 151 10.37 -8.86 0.10
C VAL A 151 11.15 -9.71 -0.88
N ILE A 152 10.51 -10.21 -1.93
CA ILE A 152 11.13 -10.97 -3.01
C ILE A 152 11.40 -10.03 -4.19
N ALA A 153 12.67 -9.74 -4.45
CA ALA A 153 13.14 -8.85 -5.52
C ALA A 153 14.17 -9.57 -6.42
N VAL A 154 13.86 -10.81 -6.80
CA VAL A 154 14.70 -11.67 -7.64
C VAL A 154 14.05 -11.89 -9.02
N PRO A 155 14.80 -12.35 -10.03
CA PRO A 155 14.21 -12.72 -11.33
C PRO A 155 13.14 -13.82 -11.20
N ALA A 156 12.13 -13.79 -12.08
CA ALA A 156 10.98 -14.70 -12.08
C ALA A 156 11.36 -16.19 -11.89
N ARG A 157 12.41 -16.63 -12.59
CA ARG A 157 12.92 -18.02 -12.50
C ARG A 157 13.38 -18.47 -11.12
N ALA A 158 13.73 -17.54 -10.24
CA ALA A 158 14.21 -17.83 -8.89
C ALA A 158 13.12 -17.64 -7.82
N ALA A 159 12.04 -16.93 -8.15
CA ALA A 159 11.08 -16.43 -7.17
C ALA A 159 10.39 -17.53 -6.37
N GLN A 160 9.93 -18.62 -7.00
CA GLN A 160 9.28 -19.72 -6.28
C GLN A 160 10.23 -20.44 -5.32
N ARG A 161 11.49 -20.65 -5.74
CA ARG A 161 12.50 -21.26 -4.85
C ARG A 161 12.77 -20.38 -3.63
N VAL A 162 12.90 -19.07 -3.85
CA VAL A 162 13.08 -18.09 -2.76
C VAL A 162 11.87 -18.06 -1.84
N LEU A 163 10.65 -18.05 -2.39
CA LEU A 163 9.43 -18.14 -1.59
C LEU A 163 9.45 -19.37 -0.68
N ASN A 164 9.81 -20.55 -1.23
CA ASN A 164 9.87 -21.78 -0.45
C ASN A 164 10.89 -21.68 0.70
N GLN A 165 12.07 -21.09 0.47
CA GLN A 165 13.09 -20.89 1.51
C GLN A 165 12.58 -19.94 2.60
N VAL A 166 11.97 -18.82 2.23
CA VAL A 166 11.39 -17.83 3.16
C VAL A 166 10.26 -18.44 4.00
N MET A 167 9.37 -19.22 3.38
CA MET A 167 8.31 -19.93 4.09
C MET A 167 8.87 -20.98 5.06
N THR A 168 9.93 -21.69 4.68
CA THR A 168 10.59 -22.67 5.53
C THR A 168 11.29 -22.01 6.71
N ALA A 169 11.82 -20.78 6.53
CA ALA A 169 12.37 -19.97 7.60
C ALA A 169 11.30 -19.41 8.58
N GLY A 170 10.00 -19.60 8.29
CA GLY A 170 8.90 -19.23 9.19
C GLY A 170 8.20 -17.92 8.85
N VAL A 171 8.64 -17.19 7.83
CA VAL A 171 8.00 -15.92 7.43
C VAL A 171 6.64 -16.20 6.76
N LYS A 172 5.61 -15.45 7.17
CA LYS A 172 4.22 -15.63 6.71
C LYS A 172 3.68 -14.48 5.87
N ALA A 173 4.34 -13.33 5.87
CA ALA A 173 3.96 -12.15 5.11
C ALA A 173 5.02 -11.85 4.04
N ILE A 174 4.64 -11.91 2.76
CA ILE A 174 5.57 -11.78 1.64
C ILE A 174 5.06 -10.73 0.65
N LEU A 175 5.92 -9.78 0.31
CA LEU A 175 5.73 -8.84 -0.79
C LEU A 175 6.59 -9.30 -1.98
N ASN A 176 5.94 -9.67 -3.08
CA ASN A 176 6.61 -10.18 -4.28
C ASN A 176 6.67 -9.11 -5.38
N PHE A 177 7.87 -8.79 -5.84
CA PHE A 177 8.12 -7.95 -7.01
C PHE A 177 8.55 -8.73 -8.25
N ALA A 178 8.75 -10.05 -8.12
CA ALA A 178 9.06 -10.87 -9.29
C ALA A 178 7.80 -11.03 -10.16
N PRO A 179 7.90 -10.86 -11.49
CA PRO A 179 6.77 -11.02 -12.41
C PRO A 179 6.48 -12.51 -12.66
N ALA A 180 6.03 -13.20 -11.60
CA ALA A 180 5.72 -14.63 -11.64
C ALA A 180 4.60 -14.96 -10.64
N PRO A 181 3.65 -15.82 -11.03
CA PRO A 181 2.67 -16.36 -10.11
C PRO A 181 3.37 -17.27 -9.10
N LEU A 182 3.17 -17.01 -7.81
CA LEU A 182 3.79 -17.77 -6.72
C LEU A 182 2.76 -18.61 -5.98
N LYS A 183 3.14 -19.86 -5.68
CA LYS A 183 2.29 -20.79 -4.90
C LYS A 183 2.76 -20.81 -3.45
N ALA A 184 1.96 -20.25 -2.56
CA ALA A 184 2.21 -20.24 -1.13
C ALA A 184 1.49 -21.38 -0.41
N ARG A 185 2.02 -21.78 0.75
CA ARG A 185 1.36 -22.71 1.67
C ARG A 185 0.19 -22.03 2.40
N LEU A 186 -0.74 -22.81 2.92
CA LEU A 186 -1.81 -22.32 3.77
C LEU A 186 -1.23 -21.54 4.97
N GLY A 187 -1.84 -20.39 5.28
CA GLY A 187 -1.40 -19.52 6.37
C GLY A 187 -0.26 -18.55 6.00
N VAL A 188 0.20 -18.57 4.74
CA VAL A 188 1.16 -17.59 4.21
C VAL A 188 0.45 -16.65 3.25
N LYS A 189 0.60 -15.34 3.46
CA LYS A 189 0.06 -14.30 2.59
C LYS A 189 1.16 -13.80 1.66
N VAL A 190 0.93 -13.90 0.36
CA VAL A 190 1.77 -13.28 -0.67
C VAL A 190 0.98 -12.18 -1.34
N LYS A 191 1.55 -10.99 -1.39
CA LYS A 191 1.05 -9.86 -2.19
C LYS A 191 2.05 -9.58 -3.31
N THR A 192 1.58 -9.61 -4.55
CA THR A 192 2.42 -9.29 -5.71
C THR A 192 2.21 -7.85 -6.15
N VAL A 193 3.30 -7.17 -6.40
CA VAL A 193 3.35 -5.83 -7.03
C VAL A 193 3.88 -6.02 -8.43
N ASP A 194 3.00 -5.91 -9.42
CA ASP A 194 3.35 -6.02 -10.82
C ASP A 194 3.25 -4.64 -11.49
N LEU A 195 4.40 -4.05 -11.75
CA LEU A 195 4.49 -2.74 -12.40
C LEU A 195 4.10 -2.81 -13.88
N THR A 196 4.33 -3.96 -14.53
CA THR A 196 4.00 -4.15 -15.95
C THR A 196 2.48 -4.13 -16.14
N THR A 197 1.75 -4.89 -15.33
CA THR A 197 0.28 -4.88 -15.35
C THR A 197 -0.30 -3.48 -15.10
N SER A 198 0.33 -2.71 -14.21
CA SER A 198 -0.09 -1.33 -13.94
C SER A 198 0.12 -0.43 -15.16
N LEU A 199 1.25 -0.56 -15.87
CA LEU A 199 1.53 0.19 -17.10
C LEU A 199 0.61 -0.26 -18.26
N GLU A 200 0.36 -1.57 -18.40
CA GLU A 200 -0.57 -2.11 -19.38
C GLU A 200 -1.99 -1.55 -19.20
N SER A 201 -2.44 -1.42 -17.96
CA SER A 201 -3.75 -0.81 -17.67
C SER A 201 -3.81 0.66 -18.11
N LEU A 202 -2.72 1.41 -18.02
CA LEU A 202 -2.64 2.78 -18.53
C LEU A 202 -2.66 2.82 -20.06
N SER A 203 -2.05 1.85 -20.74
CA SER A 203 -2.06 1.79 -22.20
C SER A 203 -3.48 1.60 -22.77
N TYR A 204 -4.37 0.92 -22.02
CA TYR A 204 -5.77 0.82 -22.38
C TYR A 204 -6.44 2.20 -22.50
N PHE A 205 -6.17 3.12 -21.57
CA PHE A 205 -6.71 4.49 -21.62
C PHE A 205 -6.14 5.29 -22.79
N LEU A 206 -4.86 5.09 -23.13
CA LEU A 206 -4.24 5.73 -24.26
C LEU A 206 -4.80 5.25 -25.61
N ALA A 207 -5.21 3.98 -25.69
CA ALA A 207 -5.83 3.39 -26.88
C ALA A 207 -7.30 3.80 -27.10
N GLN A 208 -7.93 4.44 -26.09
CA GLN A 208 -9.32 4.87 -26.12
C GLN A 208 -9.42 6.41 -26.15
N PRO A 209 -9.37 7.07 -27.30
CA PRO A 209 -9.32 8.55 -27.40
C PRO A 209 -10.51 9.26 -26.74
N ASN A 210 -11.63 8.56 -26.48
CA ASN A 210 -12.81 9.09 -25.79
C ASN A 210 -12.90 8.70 -24.29
N ALA A 211 -12.01 7.88 -23.77
CA ALA A 211 -12.01 7.47 -22.37
C ALA A 211 -11.52 8.58 -21.40
N ALA A 212 -10.89 9.63 -21.92
CA ALA A 212 -10.49 10.81 -21.14
C ALA A 212 -11.66 11.60 -20.52
N ARG A 213 -12.91 11.23 -20.80
CA ARG A 213 -14.12 11.79 -20.17
C ARG A 213 -14.67 10.99 -18.99
N VAL A 214 -14.11 9.85 -18.67
CA VAL A 214 -14.40 9.14 -17.42
C VAL A 214 -13.36 9.59 -16.39
N THR A 215 -13.39 10.86 -16.06
CA THR A 215 -12.67 11.43 -14.94
C THR A 215 -13.15 10.78 -13.65
N ASN A 216 -12.24 10.43 -12.78
CA ASN A 216 -12.45 10.36 -11.34
C ASN A 216 -13.45 11.43 -10.94
N GLY A 217 -14.65 11.06 -10.49
CA GLY A 217 -15.84 11.90 -10.35
C GLY A 217 -15.64 13.25 -9.66
N ALA A 218 -15.12 14.21 -10.37
CA ALA A 218 -15.18 15.62 -10.02
C ALA A 218 -15.97 16.33 -11.11
N THR A 219 -17.24 16.54 -10.83
CA THR A 219 -18.16 17.36 -11.63
C THR A 219 -17.72 18.82 -11.50
N THR A 220 -16.92 19.31 -12.41
CA THR A 220 -16.78 20.75 -12.60
C THR A 220 -18.00 21.20 -13.42
N LYS A 221 -18.98 21.78 -12.77
CA LYS A 221 -20.00 22.59 -13.42
C LYS A 221 -19.29 23.80 -14.02
N VAL A 222 -19.03 23.77 -15.32
CA VAL A 222 -18.78 24.98 -16.07
C VAL A 222 -20.13 25.62 -16.32
N ALA A 223 -20.35 26.75 -15.70
CA ALA A 223 -21.51 27.62 -15.95
C ALA A 223 -21.42 28.10 -17.40
N ASP A 224 -22.41 27.70 -18.19
CA ASP A 224 -22.69 28.27 -19.50
C ASP A 224 -23.56 29.51 -19.25
N GLU A 225 -22.91 30.65 -19.00
CA GLU A 225 -23.55 31.95 -18.99
C GLU A 225 -23.36 32.62 -20.35
N GLY A 226 -24.43 32.56 -21.14
CA GLY A 226 -24.96 33.75 -21.80
C GLY A 226 -24.09 34.49 -22.79
N THR A 227 -24.29 34.17 -24.06
CA THR A 227 -24.14 35.21 -25.11
C THR A 227 -25.42 35.22 -25.96
N GLN A 228 -26.46 35.83 -25.44
CA GLN A 228 -27.49 36.47 -26.24
C GLN A 228 -27.21 37.96 -26.21
N ALA A 229 -26.55 38.46 -27.21
CA ALA A 229 -26.41 39.91 -27.48
C ALA A 229 -27.11 40.24 -28.78
N ARG A 230 -28.31 40.80 -28.65
CA ARG A 230 -28.86 41.94 -29.39
C ARG A 230 -28.59 41.97 -30.91
N ARG A 231 -29.64 41.64 -31.66
CA ARG A 231 -29.98 42.33 -32.92
C ARG A 231 -31.25 43.13 -32.70
N THR A 232 -31.09 44.42 -32.44
CA THR A 232 -32.13 45.44 -32.63
C THR A 232 -31.78 46.26 -33.83
N HIS A 233 -32.72 46.31 -34.76
CA HIS A 233 -33.17 47.37 -35.62
C HIS A 233 -32.21 48.55 -35.91
N GLU A 234 -32.01 48.78 -37.20
CA GLU A 234 -32.29 50.09 -37.80
C GLU A 234 -32.53 49.93 -39.31
N LEU A 235 -33.75 50.43 -39.72
CA LEU A 235 -34.20 50.95 -41.01
C LEU A 235 -34.06 50.07 -42.26
#